data_fdf3b39dca4dbaeea5cad7eed8d02fbe
#
_entry.id   fdf3b39dca4dbaeea5cad7eed8d02fbe
#
_cell.length_a   1.000
_cell.length_b   1.000
_cell.length_c   1.000
_cell.angle_alpha   90.00
_cell.angle_beta   90.00
_cell.angle_gamma   90.00
#
_symmetry.space_group_name_H-M   'P 1'
#
loop_
_entity.id
_entity.type
_entity.pdbx_description
1 polymer ?
#
loop_
_entity_poly.entity_id
_entity_poly.type
_entity_poly.pdbx_seq_one_letter_code
_entity_poly.pdbx_strand_id
1 'polypeptide(L)'
;GSANLAAFPKLMDIMQQHYAEGGTVAAICAAPSVVLSLLPGLEGKKMTCYDGFEEALAAKGAEYVKEGVVTDGNIITGRGPGWAVDFGLAILTHIKGQEIADKVKAGLML
;
A
#
# COMPACT_ATOMS: atom_id res chain seq x y z
N GLY A 1 8.60 7.15 -11.98
CA GLY A 1 8.24 5.94 -11.33
C GLY A 1 6.76 5.64 -11.28
N SER A 2 6.06 6.06 -10.25
CA SER A 2 4.65 5.69 -10.08
C SER A 2 3.74 6.25 -11.18
N ALA A 3 4.01 7.46 -11.68
CA ALA A 3 3.24 8.01 -12.80
C ALA A 3 3.41 7.18 -14.08
N ASN A 4 4.62 6.68 -14.34
CA ASN A 4 4.87 5.80 -15.48
C ASN A 4 4.15 4.46 -15.34
N LEU A 5 4.10 3.89 -14.12
CA LEU A 5 3.34 2.67 -13.85
C LEU A 5 1.84 2.89 -14.08
N ALA A 6 1.31 4.01 -13.58
CA ALA A 6 -0.11 4.34 -13.74
C ALA A 6 -0.50 4.56 -15.22
N ALA A 7 0.44 5.00 -16.05
CA ALA A 7 0.22 5.20 -17.48
C ALA A 7 0.29 3.92 -18.31
N PHE A 8 0.59 2.77 -17.70
CA PHE A 8 0.72 1.49 -18.41
C PHE A 8 -0.56 0.65 -18.26
N PRO A 9 -1.49 0.69 -19.24
CA PRO A 9 -2.83 0.11 -19.07
C PRO A 9 -2.83 -1.38 -18.73
N LYS A 10 -1.94 -2.17 -19.34
CA LYS A 10 -1.86 -3.61 -19.10
C LYS A 10 -1.49 -3.92 -17.66
N LEU A 11 -0.57 -3.16 -17.08
CA LEU A 11 -0.17 -3.30 -15.69
C LEU A 11 -1.33 -2.95 -14.75
N MET A 12 -2.06 -1.89 -15.07
CA MET A 12 -3.24 -1.50 -14.28
C MET A 12 -4.33 -2.55 -14.32
N ASP A 13 -4.57 -3.15 -15.49
CA ASP A 13 -5.54 -4.24 -15.63
C ASP A 13 -5.15 -5.46 -14.77
N ILE A 14 -3.88 -5.85 -14.79
CA ILE A 14 -3.36 -6.96 -13.98
C ILE A 14 -3.55 -6.66 -12.48
N MET A 15 -3.21 -5.45 -12.05
CA MET A 15 -3.34 -5.03 -10.67
C MET A 15 -4.81 -5.06 -10.21
N GLN A 16 -5.70 -4.50 -11.02
CA GLN A 16 -7.13 -4.45 -10.71
C GLN A 16 -7.73 -5.85 -10.63
N GLN A 17 -7.35 -6.74 -11.54
CA GLN A 17 -7.80 -8.13 -11.53
C GLN A 17 -7.27 -8.87 -10.30
N HIS A 18 -6.00 -8.71 -9.97
CA HIS A 18 -5.39 -9.32 -8.79
C HIS A 18 -6.11 -8.89 -7.51
N TYR A 19 -6.37 -7.61 -7.37
CA TYR A 19 -7.09 -7.07 -6.22
C TYR A 19 -8.54 -7.59 -6.16
N ALA A 20 -9.23 -7.63 -7.29
CA ALA A 20 -10.60 -8.12 -7.37
C ALA A 20 -10.73 -9.60 -7.00
N GLU A 21 -9.67 -10.39 -7.23
CA GLU A 21 -9.59 -11.80 -6.87
C GLU A 21 -9.17 -12.05 -5.41
N GLY A 22 -9.06 -11.01 -4.60
CA GLY A 22 -8.65 -11.09 -3.20
C GLY A 22 -7.15 -11.03 -2.99
N GLY A 23 -6.38 -10.70 -4.02
CA GLY A 23 -4.93 -10.54 -3.91
C GLY A 23 -4.53 -9.30 -3.13
N THR A 24 -3.36 -9.33 -2.53
CA THR A 24 -2.80 -8.21 -1.77
C THR A 24 -2.14 -7.21 -2.70
N VAL A 25 -2.40 -5.92 -2.48
CA VAL A 25 -1.70 -4.83 -3.16
C VAL A 25 -1.01 -3.95 -2.11
N ALA A 26 0.20 -3.51 -2.44
CA ALA A 26 1.00 -2.71 -1.53
C ALA A 26 1.69 -1.58 -2.29
N ALA A 27 1.75 -0.41 -1.68
CA ALA A 27 2.40 0.75 -2.29
C ALA A 27 2.90 1.70 -1.20
N ILE A 28 3.99 2.39 -1.49
CA ILE A 28 4.63 3.32 -0.56
C ILE A 28 4.87 4.67 -1.24
N CYS A 29 4.97 5.72 -0.44
CA CYS A 29 5.28 7.07 -0.87
C CYS A 29 4.14 7.68 -1.70
N ALA A 30 4.38 8.09 -2.93
CA ALA A 30 3.35 8.64 -3.82
C ALA A 30 2.50 7.56 -4.49
N ALA A 31 2.98 6.33 -4.57
CA ALA A 31 2.32 5.26 -5.30
C ALA A 31 0.89 4.93 -4.81
N PRO A 32 0.57 4.97 -3.50
CA PRO A 32 -0.82 4.78 -3.08
C PRO A 32 -1.77 5.76 -3.77
N SER A 33 -1.37 7.01 -3.89
CA SER A 33 -2.17 8.04 -4.53
C SER A 33 -2.18 7.95 -6.06
N VAL A 34 -1.02 7.71 -6.67
CA VAL A 34 -0.86 7.74 -8.13
C VAL A 34 -1.33 6.42 -8.77
N VAL A 35 -1.09 5.29 -8.13
CA VAL A 35 -1.35 3.95 -8.68
C VAL A 35 -2.58 3.31 -8.04
N LEU A 36 -2.59 3.15 -6.71
CA LEU A 36 -3.68 2.44 -6.04
C LEU A 36 -5.00 3.20 -6.08
N SER A 37 -4.99 4.51 -6.24
CA SER A 37 -6.22 5.30 -6.42
C SER A 37 -7.01 4.88 -7.66
N LEU A 38 -6.38 4.16 -8.59
CA LEU A 38 -7.04 3.63 -9.79
C LEU A 38 -7.82 2.34 -9.53
N LEU A 39 -7.68 1.74 -8.33
CA LEU A 39 -8.46 0.57 -7.96
C LEU A 39 -9.92 0.94 -7.68
N PRO A 40 -10.88 0.07 -8.06
CA PRO A 40 -12.28 0.27 -7.65
C PRO A 40 -12.49 -0.15 -6.20
N GLY A 41 -13.54 0.38 -5.56
CA GLY A 41 -13.97 -0.08 -4.25
C GLY A 41 -13.11 0.39 -3.09
N LEU A 42 -12.49 1.57 -3.21
CA LEU A 42 -11.66 2.14 -2.14
C LEU A 42 -12.46 2.87 -1.07
N GLU A 43 -13.77 3.04 -1.23
CA GLU A 43 -14.59 3.73 -0.24
C GLU A 43 -14.45 3.10 1.14
N GLY A 44 -14.10 3.92 2.13
CA GLY A 44 -13.94 3.48 3.52
C GLY A 44 -12.64 2.75 3.82
N LYS A 45 -11.79 2.50 2.84
CA LYS A 45 -10.49 1.86 3.05
C LYS A 45 -9.52 2.84 3.70
N LYS A 46 -8.86 2.39 4.77
CA LYS A 46 -7.82 3.17 5.43
C LYS A 46 -6.52 3.05 4.65
N MET A 47 -5.94 4.19 4.31
CA MET A 47 -4.73 4.24 3.50
C MET A 47 -3.86 5.41 3.92
N THR A 48 -2.56 5.29 3.68
CA THR A 48 -1.61 6.39 3.82
C THR A 48 -0.84 6.59 2.52
N CYS A 49 -0.18 7.72 2.40
CA CYS A 49 0.68 8.04 1.26
C CYS A 49 1.68 9.11 1.66
N TYR A 50 2.54 9.50 0.74
CA TYR A 50 3.46 10.61 0.96
C TYR A 50 2.68 11.92 1.18
N ASP A 51 3.16 12.74 2.10
CA ASP A 51 2.52 14.00 2.45
C ASP A 51 2.30 14.88 1.21
N GLY A 52 1.09 15.39 1.06
CA GLY A 52 0.70 16.21 -0.09
C GLY A 52 0.01 15.44 -1.22
N PHE A 53 -0.06 14.12 -1.14
CA PHE A 53 -0.70 13.28 -2.17
C PHE A 53 -2.05 12.70 -1.75
N GLU A 54 -2.56 13.07 -0.59
CA GLU A 54 -3.78 12.49 -0.01
C GLU A 54 -5.07 12.82 -0.76
N GLU A 55 -5.10 13.88 -1.55
CA GLU A 55 -6.32 14.31 -2.25
C GLU A 55 -6.88 13.25 -3.21
N ALA A 56 -6.00 12.55 -3.93
CA ALA A 56 -6.44 11.52 -4.86
C ALA A 56 -7.10 10.34 -4.15
N LEU A 57 -6.63 9.99 -2.96
CA LEU A 57 -7.24 8.95 -2.15
C LEU A 57 -8.58 9.40 -1.60
N ALA A 58 -8.67 10.62 -1.08
CA ALA A 58 -9.90 11.19 -0.58
C ALA A 58 -10.97 11.29 -1.67
N ALA A 59 -10.58 11.64 -2.89
CA ALA A 59 -11.48 11.71 -4.04
C ALA A 59 -12.11 10.36 -4.39
N LYS A 60 -11.45 9.26 -4.03
CA LYS A 60 -11.96 7.89 -4.20
C LYS A 60 -12.74 7.38 -2.99
N GLY A 61 -12.93 8.21 -1.97
CA GLY A 61 -13.64 7.82 -0.75
C GLY A 61 -12.79 7.06 0.26
N ALA A 62 -11.49 6.92 0.03
CA ALA A 62 -10.59 6.29 0.99
C ALA A 62 -10.38 7.20 2.20
N GLU A 63 -10.18 6.60 3.37
CA GLU A 63 -9.87 7.34 4.60
C GLU A 63 -8.36 7.48 4.72
N TYR A 64 -7.87 8.71 4.57
CA TYR A 64 -6.44 8.99 4.76
C TYR A 64 -6.09 8.94 6.24
N VAL A 65 -5.12 8.11 6.59
CA VAL A 65 -4.61 7.96 7.96
C VAL A 65 -3.15 8.41 7.97
N LYS A 66 -2.83 9.40 8.79
CA LYS A 66 -1.48 9.95 8.87
C LYS A 66 -0.61 9.09 9.79
N GLU A 67 -0.33 7.87 9.35
CA GLU A 67 0.55 6.91 10.02
C GLU A 67 1.63 6.46 9.05
N GLY A 68 2.71 5.87 9.57
CA GLY A 68 3.84 5.42 8.75
C GLY A 68 3.48 4.27 7.82
N VAL A 69 2.73 3.29 8.33
CA VAL A 69 2.26 2.13 7.57
C VAL A 69 0.83 1.83 7.97
N VAL A 70 -0.02 1.57 6.99
CA VAL A 70 -1.43 1.23 7.20
C VAL A 70 -1.76 -0.05 6.45
N THR A 71 -2.33 -1.02 7.14
CA THR A 71 -2.88 -2.25 6.55
C THR A 71 -4.38 -2.26 6.73
N ASP A 72 -5.12 -2.39 5.64
CA ASP A 72 -6.58 -2.54 5.68
C ASP A 72 -6.98 -3.63 4.67
N GLY A 73 -7.36 -4.79 5.19
CA GLY A 73 -7.67 -5.95 4.35
C GLY A 73 -6.49 -6.33 3.48
N ASN A 74 -6.67 -6.27 2.18
CA ASN A 74 -5.65 -6.63 1.19
C ASN A 74 -4.85 -5.43 0.67
N ILE A 75 -4.96 -4.28 1.33
CA ILE A 75 -4.23 -3.07 0.94
C ILE A 75 -3.23 -2.71 2.04
N ILE A 76 -1.96 -2.59 1.66
CA ILE A 76 -0.88 -2.16 2.56
C ILE A 76 -0.25 -0.91 1.95
N THR A 77 -0.27 0.18 2.69
CA THR A 77 0.29 1.45 2.23
C THR A 77 1.33 1.97 3.19
N GLY A 78 2.37 2.61 2.66
CA GLY A 78 3.43 3.23 3.40
C GLY A 78 3.57 4.71 3.05
N ARG A 79 3.93 5.52 4.05
CA ARG A 79 3.94 6.97 3.93
C ARG A 79 5.19 7.50 3.21
N GLY A 80 6.33 6.92 3.46
CA GLY A 80 7.55 7.42 2.85
C GLY A 80 8.78 6.57 3.19
N PRO A 81 9.96 6.99 2.70
CA PRO A 81 11.18 6.16 2.80
C PRO A 81 11.60 5.87 4.24
N GLY A 82 11.30 6.76 5.18
CA GLY A 82 11.60 6.52 6.60
C GLY A 82 10.87 5.31 7.19
N TRP A 83 9.79 4.86 6.56
CA TRP A 83 9.01 3.69 6.98
C TRP A 83 9.21 2.47 6.08
N ALA A 84 10.23 2.47 5.21
CA ALA A 84 10.44 1.37 4.25
C ALA A 84 10.60 0.02 4.92
N VAL A 85 11.33 -0.07 6.03
CA VAL A 85 11.51 -1.31 6.78
C VAL A 85 10.19 -1.75 7.41
N ASP A 86 9.49 -0.86 8.08
CA ASP A 86 8.19 -1.14 8.68
C ASP A 86 7.17 -1.59 7.64
N PHE A 87 7.20 -0.96 6.46
CA PHE A 87 6.36 -1.33 5.32
C PHE A 87 6.66 -2.76 4.85
N GLY A 88 7.93 -3.11 4.68
CA GLY A 88 8.34 -4.46 4.31
C GLY A 88 7.93 -5.49 5.34
N LEU A 89 8.07 -5.18 6.63
CA LEU A 89 7.64 -6.05 7.72
C LEU A 89 6.11 -6.22 7.73
N ALA A 90 5.36 -5.19 7.43
CA ALA A 90 3.89 -5.29 7.34
C ALA A 90 3.47 -6.23 6.20
N ILE A 91 4.13 -6.17 5.05
CA ILE A 91 3.88 -7.08 3.94
C ILE A 91 4.20 -8.52 4.35
N LEU A 92 5.34 -8.73 4.99
CA LEU A 92 5.76 -10.05 5.45
C LEU A 92 4.77 -10.62 6.47
N THR A 93 4.33 -9.81 7.43
CA THR A 93 3.32 -10.20 8.41
C THR A 93 2.03 -10.65 7.73
N HIS A 94 1.59 -9.90 6.72
CA HIS A 94 0.36 -10.20 6.00
C HIS A 94 0.43 -11.52 5.22
N ILE A 95 1.59 -11.82 4.66
CA ILE A 95 1.78 -13.01 3.81
C ILE A 95 2.18 -14.25 4.63
N LYS A 96 3.10 -14.10 5.58
CA LYS A 96 3.72 -15.21 6.31
C LYS A 96 3.37 -15.28 7.79
N GLY A 97 2.74 -14.25 8.34
CA GLY A 97 2.36 -14.19 9.74
C GLY A 97 3.38 -13.47 10.62
N GLN A 98 2.92 -13.10 11.81
CA GLN A 98 3.69 -12.26 12.76
C GLN A 98 4.96 -12.97 13.26
N GLU A 99 4.92 -14.28 13.47
CA GLU A 99 6.07 -15.01 13.98
C GLU A 99 7.27 -14.93 13.04
N ILE A 100 7.04 -15.10 11.73
CA ILE A 100 8.10 -14.99 10.73
C ILE A 100 8.59 -13.54 10.62
N ALA A 101 7.70 -12.58 10.66
CA ALA A 101 8.06 -11.16 10.64
C ALA A 101 8.94 -10.79 11.84
N ASP A 102 8.63 -11.27 13.03
CA ASP A 102 9.42 -11.04 14.23
C ASP A 102 10.82 -11.63 14.12
N LYS A 103 10.95 -12.82 13.54
CA LYS A 103 12.27 -13.44 13.30
C LYS A 103 13.12 -12.61 12.35
N VAL A 104 12.52 -12.11 11.27
CA VAL A 104 13.22 -11.26 10.30
C VAL A 104 13.62 -9.95 10.96
N LYS A 105 12.72 -9.33 11.72
CA LYS A 105 13.00 -8.11 12.45
C LYS A 105 14.18 -8.27 13.41
N ALA A 106 14.21 -9.37 14.15
CA ALA A 106 15.32 -9.68 15.06
C ALA A 106 16.64 -9.83 14.29
N GLY A 107 16.62 -10.49 13.13
CA GLY A 107 17.79 -10.63 12.27
C GLY A 107 18.30 -9.30 11.71
N LEU A 108 17.43 -8.29 11.59
CA LEU A 108 17.78 -6.94 11.19
C LEU A 108 18.25 -6.07 12.37
N MET A 109 18.19 -6.59 13.59
CA MET A 109 18.57 -5.89 14.83
C MET A 109 17.71 -4.65 15.09
N LEU A 110 16.44 -4.72 14.75
CA LEU A 110 15.50 -3.62 14.96
C LEU A 110 14.75 -3.74 16.28
#